data_c3d2c1f85175e04ac3db45abdfa89691
#
_entry.id   c3d2c1f85175e04ac3db45abdfa89691
#
_cell.length_a   1.000
_cell.length_b   1.000
_cell.length_c   1.000
_cell.angle_alpha   90.00
_cell.angle_beta   90.00
_cell.angle_gamma   90.00
#
_symmetry.space_group_name_H-M   'P 1'
#
loop_
_entity.id
_entity.type
_entity.pdbx_description
1 polymer ?
#
loop_
_entity_poly.entity_id
_entity_poly.type
_entity_poly.pdbx_seq_one_letter_code
_entity_poly.pdbx_strand_id
1 'polypeptide(L)'
;MATGVSGSMSTNASTYIVADVDYSETYDVATNASSVTASLWYKRTNSYAYATISPGNFYVKINGTDYLVYSGTFTIPGNDNNWHKVGEKTVTGIAHNADGSKSITIGGSHSTTATNVAYLNFNLSKSVALTTIPRASKPSASKSAVTLDGSDSVVINTNRASSSFTHTLAITVGGHTVTVNNVGASYTWVPGVAYWMPYMTSKSMTVTVSCTTYNGSTQIGSAQSTSFTLNVNTAVYHPAILSIEHSDINEDTVALETDGTYIKGFSNLSLSTNVTVNSADYGSLVQTVTITHNGISRVYTNSLGVIEFEVAYSTIVGADSIVIKVTDNRGVKVSQTVNLTVIPYDVPKLSAIEIKRVNANNQESETGVYLKYKLASTVFWGSFGQVNNALTIYSRSKLPSAQNYSAWSLEQTISTSGTAQYKSYEITGTCAGEYSSSTQFNVQIKVEDELGNAVLYAKVLEGIPVFAWGPDHFDVYGSVHIHDREDVMKYITLDSDPVEVVPVTFNGAVGGSVNWTVFKFGKLRIATCRWRAASNYTINQQWGSWYYCPNINTPNFPVAFNLVTYQNIRYVGADNGATYTAFAEMNIQVADSSGNTTKTNMGSLNLYRPDSGATVGHPVFTQIVIGTIS
;
A
#
# COMPACT_ATOMS: atom_id res chain seq x y z
N MET A 1 -24.76 -21.44 -48.81
CA MET A 1 -25.70 -20.32 -48.61
C MET A 1 -27.00 -20.87 -48.04
N ALA A 2 -27.55 -20.22 -47.04
CA ALA A 2 -28.85 -20.58 -46.48
C ALA A 2 -29.97 -19.73 -47.13
N THR A 3 -31.21 -20.25 -47.13
CA THR A 3 -32.36 -19.50 -47.61
C THR A 3 -32.80 -18.49 -46.54
N GLY A 4 -32.97 -17.26 -46.94
CA GLY A 4 -33.40 -16.17 -46.08
C GLY A 4 -34.86 -15.78 -46.33
N VAL A 5 -35.18 -14.51 -46.08
CA VAL A 5 -36.52 -13.96 -46.26
C VAL A 5 -36.93 -13.97 -47.74
N SER A 6 -38.23 -14.08 -47.99
CA SER A 6 -38.81 -13.89 -49.30
C SER A 6 -40.15 -13.15 -49.12
N GLY A 7 -40.61 -12.55 -50.16
CA GLY A 7 -41.89 -11.86 -50.14
C GLY A 7 -42.22 -11.23 -51.46
N SER A 8 -43.40 -10.59 -51.51
CA SER A 8 -43.85 -9.82 -52.65
C SER A 8 -44.45 -8.50 -52.22
N MET A 9 -44.49 -7.58 -53.12
CA MET A 9 -45.14 -6.28 -52.95
C MET A 9 -45.80 -5.82 -54.28
N SER A 10 -47.05 -5.47 -54.24
CA SER A 10 -47.75 -5.08 -55.42
C SER A 10 -48.30 -3.66 -55.35
N THR A 11 -48.49 -3.07 -56.52
CA THR A 11 -49.13 -1.77 -56.68
C THR A 11 -49.97 -1.76 -57.96
N ASN A 12 -51.01 -0.96 -58.00
CA ASN A 12 -51.75 -0.70 -59.25
C ASN A 12 -50.90 0.17 -60.17
N ALA A 13 -50.33 -0.40 -61.21
CA ALA A 13 -49.65 0.35 -62.25
C ALA A 13 -50.65 1.13 -63.16
N SER A 14 -51.86 0.64 -63.25
CA SER A 14 -53.03 1.33 -63.86
C SER A 14 -54.32 0.70 -63.36
N THR A 15 -55.48 1.19 -63.83
CA THR A 15 -56.81 0.60 -63.56
C THR A 15 -56.88 -0.87 -63.97
N TYR A 16 -56.08 -1.29 -64.97
CA TYR A 16 -56.19 -2.61 -65.58
C TYR A 16 -54.95 -3.50 -65.32
N ILE A 17 -53.92 -2.99 -64.69
CA ILE A 17 -52.66 -3.71 -64.50
C ILE A 17 -52.14 -3.52 -63.07
N VAL A 18 -51.85 -4.60 -62.44
CA VAL A 18 -51.08 -4.67 -61.19
C VAL A 18 -49.66 -5.03 -61.54
N ALA A 19 -48.72 -4.28 -60.96
CA ALA A 19 -47.29 -4.63 -60.91
C ALA A 19 -47.00 -5.30 -59.58
N ASP A 20 -46.18 -6.32 -59.60
CA ASP A 20 -45.69 -7.00 -58.42
C ASP A 20 -44.15 -7.19 -58.48
N VAL A 21 -43.56 -7.08 -57.39
CA VAL A 21 -42.13 -7.37 -57.22
C VAL A 21 -41.93 -8.47 -56.15
N ASP A 22 -41.58 -9.66 -56.64
CA ASP A 22 -41.18 -10.75 -55.82
C ASP A 22 -39.69 -10.60 -55.45
N TYR A 23 -39.35 -10.98 -54.27
CA TYR A 23 -37.95 -11.08 -53.89
C TYR A 23 -37.68 -12.32 -53.04
N SER A 24 -36.44 -12.80 -53.13
CA SER A 24 -35.94 -13.87 -52.30
C SER A 24 -34.49 -13.60 -51.91
N GLU A 25 -34.14 -14.06 -50.76
CA GLU A 25 -32.79 -13.94 -50.20
C GLU A 25 -32.15 -15.32 -50.06
N THR A 26 -30.86 -15.38 -50.35
CA THR A 26 -29.94 -16.40 -49.79
C THR A 26 -28.83 -15.68 -49.07
N TYR A 27 -28.29 -16.24 -47.99
CA TYR A 27 -27.23 -15.62 -47.23
C TYR A 27 -26.09 -16.58 -46.92
N ASP A 28 -24.90 -16.02 -46.66
CA ASP A 28 -23.71 -16.77 -46.28
C ASP A 28 -23.21 -16.26 -44.92
N VAL A 29 -23.23 -17.15 -43.96
CA VAL A 29 -22.79 -16.90 -42.57
C VAL A 29 -21.32 -16.54 -42.49
N ALA A 30 -20.50 -17.14 -43.36
CA ALA A 30 -19.04 -16.91 -43.33
C ALA A 30 -18.67 -15.50 -43.79
N THR A 31 -19.25 -15.06 -44.89
CA THR A 31 -18.96 -13.75 -45.49
C THR A 31 -19.79 -12.61 -44.91
N ASN A 32 -20.80 -12.89 -44.07
CA ASN A 32 -21.75 -11.91 -43.54
C ASN A 32 -22.44 -11.12 -44.66
N ALA A 33 -22.86 -11.81 -45.68
CA ALA A 33 -23.44 -11.18 -46.85
C ALA A 33 -24.62 -11.97 -47.40
N SER A 34 -25.57 -11.26 -48.00
CA SER A 34 -26.71 -11.84 -48.67
C SER A 34 -26.63 -11.65 -50.17
N SER A 35 -27.33 -12.55 -50.89
CA SER A 35 -27.65 -12.42 -52.29
C SER A 35 -29.15 -12.32 -52.40
N VAL A 36 -29.64 -11.25 -53.05
CA VAL A 36 -31.07 -10.98 -53.21
C VAL A 36 -31.41 -11.00 -54.67
N THR A 37 -32.44 -11.80 -55.00
CA THR A 37 -33.05 -11.83 -56.31
C THR A 37 -34.38 -11.09 -56.25
N ALA A 38 -34.60 -10.14 -57.12
CA ALA A 38 -35.89 -9.50 -57.28
C ALA A 38 -36.39 -9.66 -58.71
N SER A 39 -37.65 -10.01 -58.85
CA SER A 39 -38.36 -10.23 -60.15
C SER A 39 -39.55 -9.28 -60.27
N LEU A 40 -39.63 -8.64 -61.38
CA LEU A 40 -40.81 -7.79 -61.73
C LEU A 40 -41.83 -8.57 -62.53
N TRP A 41 -43.05 -8.48 -62.08
CA TRP A 41 -44.20 -9.17 -62.69
C TRP A 41 -45.29 -8.19 -62.94
N TYR A 42 -46.10 -8.50 -64.01
CA TYR A 42 -47.36 -7.85 -64.31
C TYR A 42 -48.50 -8.83 -64.38
N LYS A 43 -49.65 -8.38 -63.94
CA LYS A 43 -50.95 -9.10 -64.06
C LYS A 43 -52.05 -8.14 -64.41
N ARG A 44 -53.00 -8.63 -65.23
CA ARG A 44 -54.24 -7.90 -65.55
C ARG A 44 -55.23 -8.01 -64.40
N THR A 45 -56.02 -6.98 -64.21
CA THR A 45 -57.16 -6.95 -63.26
C THR A 45 -58.46 -7.44 -63.85
N ASN A 46 -58.60 -7.49 -65.21
CA ASN A 46 -59.73 -8.03 -65.91
C ASN A 46 -59.32 -8.66 -67.27
N SER A 47 -60.21 -9.40 -67.91
CA SER A 47 -59.95 -10.20 -69.11
C SER A 47 -60.30 -9.53 -70.47
N TYR A 48 -60.76 -8.30 -70.47
CA TYR A 48 -61.40 -7.73 -71.67
C TYR A 48 -60.49 -7.14 -72.73
N ALA A 49 -59.25 -6.94 -72.54
CA ALA A 49 -58.36 -6.35 -73.56
C ALA A 49 -56.96 -6.78 -73.49
N TYR A 50 -56.18 -6.67 -74.56
CA TYR A 50 -54.77 -6.72 -74.55
C TYR A 50 -54.24 -5.58 -73.67
N ALA A 51 -53.32 -5.93 -72.78
CA ALA A 51 -52.54 -4.93 -72.04
C ALA A 51 -51.17 -4.87 -72.66
N THR A 52 -50.93 -3.89 -73.49
CA THR A 52 -49.56 -3.58 -73.95
C THR A 52 -49.07 -2.44 -73.14
N ILE A 53 -47.99 -2.72 -72.43
CA ILE A 53 -47.28 -1.74 -71.61
C ILE A 53 -46.29 -1.04 -72.53
N SER A 54 -46.38 0.26 -72.57
CA SER A 54 -45.62 1.13 -73.46
C SER A 54 -44.14 0.77 -73.49
N PRO A 55 -43.51 0.98 -74.67
CA PRO A 55 -42.06 0.85 -74.70
C PRO A 55 -41.39 1.75 -73.66
N GLY A 56 -40.51 1.14 -72.86
CA GLY A 56 -39.84 1.85 -71.84
C GLY A 56 -38.75 0.95 -71.15
N ASN A 57 -38.22 1.45 -70.09
CA ASN A 57 -37.28 0.73 -69.30
C ASN A 57 -37.95 0.25 -68.02
N PHE A 58 -37.79 -1.03 -67.76
CA PHE A 58 -38.34 -1.71 -66.59
C PHE A 58 -37.21 -2.06 -65.64
N TYR A 59 -37.32 -1.65 -64.39
CA TYR A 59 -36.29 -1.82 -63.39
C TYR A 59 -36.79 -2.61 -62.20
N VAL A 60 -35.93 -3.38 -61.61
CA VAL A 60 -36.05 -3.80 -60.21
C VAL A 60 -35.06 -3.00 -59.38
N LYS A 61 -35.46 -2.63 -58.18
CA LYS A 61 -34.63 -1.94 -57.22
C LYS A 61 -34.14 -2.94 -56.15
N ILE A 62 -32.86 -3.01 -55.96
CA ILE A 62 -32.25 -3.84 -54.91
C ILE A 62 -31.22 -2.99 -54.17
N ASN A 63 -31.35 -2.91 -52.87
CA ASN A 63 -30.47 -2.14 -52.00
C ASN A 63 -30.27 -0.67 -52.43
N GLY A 64 -31.36 -0.06 -52.90
CA GLY A 64 -31.41 1.35 -53.34
C GLY A 64 -30.96 1.60 -54.78
N THR A 65 -30.45 0.59 -55.49
CA THR A 65 -29.98 0.70 -56.88
C THR A 65 -31.01 0.12 -57.81
N ASP A 66 -31.33 0.86 -58.89
CA ASP A 66 -32.21 0.40 -59.95
C ASP A 66 -31.43 -0.39 -61.01
N TYR A 67 -31.92 -1.58 -61.32
CA TYR A 67 -31.33 -2.48 -62.31
C TYR A 67 -32.29 -2.66 -63.45
N LEU A 68 -31.90 -2.32 -64.70
CA LEU A 68 -32.68 -2.57 -65.91
C LEU A 68 -32.84 -4.08 -66.11
N VAL A 69 -34.08 -4.57 -66.15
CA VAL A 69 -34.39 -5.99 -66.33
C VAL A 69 -35.08 -6.27 -67.66
N TYR A 70 -35.66 -5.25 -68.25
CA TYR A 70 -36.22 -5.32 -69.58
C TYR A 70 -36.30 -3.91 -70.22
N SER A 71 -36.07 -3.84 -71.54
CA SER A 71 -36.23 -2.60 -72.31
C SER A 71 -37.05 -2.92 -73.57
N GLY A 72 -38.11 -2.20 -73.80
CA GLY A 72 -38.98 -2.43 -74.89
C GLY A 72 -40.47 -2.44 -74.52
N THR A 73 -41.32 -2.97 -75.38
CA THR A 73 -42.73 -3.14 -75.14
C THR A 73 -43.04 -4.48 -74.49
N PHE A 74 -43.76 -4.46 -73.37
CA PHE A 74 -44.16 -5.68 -72.68
C PHE A 74 -45.70 -5.87 -72.90
N THR A 75 -46.09 -7.06 -73.35
CA THR A 75 -47.48 -7.34 -73.67
C THR A 75 -48.00 -8.49 -72.83
N ILE A 76 -49.14 -8.27 -72.14
CA ILE A 76 -49.84 -9.33 -71.45
C ILE A 76 -51.03 -9.75 -72.37
N PRO A 77 -51.08 -11.07 -72.75
CA PRO A 77 -52.12 -11.56 -73.66
C PRO A 77 -53.57 -11.32 -73.19
N GLY A 78 -54.52 -11.16 -74.10
CA GLY A 78 -55.94 -11.07 -73.79
C GLY A 78 -56.43 -12.36 -73.11
N ASN A 79 -57.43 -12.22 -72.22
CA ASN A 79 -57.98 -13.34 -71.43
C ASN A 79 -56.98 -14.10 -70.52
N ASP A 80 -55.82 -13.50 -70.24
CA ASP A 80 -54.85 -14.06 -69.34
C ASP A 80 -54.73 -13.20 -68.10
N ASN A 81 -55.20 -13.73 -66.99
CA ASN A 81 -55.11 -13.09 -65.65
C ASN A 81 -53.97 -13.70 -64.77
N ASN A 82 -53.03 -14.40 -65.38
CA ASN A 82 -51.88 -14.90 -64.71
C ASN A 82 -50.80 -13.82 -64.56
N TRP A 83 -49.87 -14.06 -63.64
CA TRP A 83 -48.67 -13.25 -63.49
C TRP A 83 -47.66 -13.54 -64.62
N HIS A 84 -47.17 -12.49 -65.26
CA HIS A 84 -46.18 -12.56 -66.33
C HIS A 84 -44.92 -11.88 -65.88
N LYS A 85 -43.83 -12.64 -65.89
CA LYS A 85 -42.47 -12.14 -65.48
C LYS A 85 -41.96 -11.19 -66.56
N VAL A 86 -41.62 -9.98 -66.15
CA VAL A 86 -40.96 -8.99 -67.00
C VAL A 86 -39.43 -9.25 -67.05
N GLY A 87 -38.86 -9.47 -65.90
CA GLY A 87 -37.47 -9.76 -65.79
C GLY A 87 -37.05 -9.84 -64.30
N GLU A 88 -35.81 -10.21 -64.13
CA GLU A 88 -35.26 -10.36 -62.79
C GLU A 88 -33.80 -9.92 -62.69
N LYS A 89 -33.34 -9.65 -61.50
CA LYS A 89 -31.95 -9.38 -61.17
C LYS A 89 -31.57 -10.00 -59.84
N THR A 90 -30.40 -10.62 -59.83
CA THR A 90 -29.75 -11.03 -58.59
C THR A 90 -28.60 -10.09 -58.29
N VAL A 91 -28.52 -9.61 -57.07
CA VAL A 91 -27.39 -8.86 -56.52
C VAL A 91 -26.78 -9.69 -55.43
N THR A 92 -25.51 -10.00 -55.58
CA THR A 92 -24.73 -10.81 -54.64
C THR A 92 -23.83 -9.92 -53.78
N GLY A 93 -23.41 -10.41 -52.62
CA GLY A 93 -22.42 -9.73 -51.77
C GLY A 93 -22.98 -8.49 -51.05
N ILE A 94 -24.28 -8.44 -50.77
CA ILE A 94 -24.88 -7.37 -49.95
C ILE A 94 -24.39 -7.55 -48.52
N ALA A 95 -23.42 -6.72 -48.10
CA ALA A 95 -22.83 -6.79 -46.78
C ALA A 95 -23.86 -6.40 -45.70
N HIS A 96 -23.93 -7.20 -44.64
CA HIS A 96 -24.68 -6.92 -43.43
C HIS A 96 -23.86 -6.12 -42.43
N ASN A 97 -24.53 -5.50 -41.45
CA ASN A 97 -23.91 -4.82 -40.32
C ASN A 97 -23.08 -5.83 -39.49
N ALA A 98 -22.23 -5.32 -38.58
CA ALA A 98 -21.40 -6.16 -37.72
C ALA A 98 -22.21 -7.10 -36.81
N ASP A 99 -23.46 -6.72 -36.47
CA ASP A 99 -24.40 -7.53 -35.69
C ASP A 99 -25.19 -8.56 -36.56
N GLY A 100 -24.91 -8.58 -37.84
CA GLY A 100 -25.60 -9.45 -38.81
C GLY A 100 -26.92 -8.93 -39.33
N SER A 101 -27.38 -7.79 -38.85
CA SER A 101 -28.63 -7.18 -39.35
C SER A 101 -28.41 -6.44 -40.66
N LYS A 102 -29.44 -6.36 -41.47
CA LYS A 102 -29.45 -5.53 -42.68
C LYS A 102 -30.88 -5.22 -43.09
N SER A 103 -31.13 -3.99 -43.44
CA SER A 103 -32.34 -3.58 -44.17
C SER A 103 -31.93 -3.02 -45.50
N ILE A 104 -32.66 -3.36 -46.53
CA ILE A 104 -32.44 -2.88 -47.90
C ILE A 104 -33.74 -2.36 -48.47
N THR A 105 -33.65 -1.55 -49.51
CA THR A 105 -34.82 -1.15 -50.29
C THR A 105 -34.98 -2.11 -51.45
N ILE A 106 -36.18 -2.71 -51.56
CA ILE A 106 -36.62 -3.53 -52.68
C ILE A 106 -37.75 -2.75 -53.39
N GLY A 107 -37.79 -2.89 -54.69
CA GLY A 107 -38.88 -2.25 -55.47
C GLY A 107 -38.80 -2.52 -56.95
N GLY A 108 -39.58 -1.81 -57.67
CA GLY A 108 -39.56 -1.83 -59.12
C GLY A 108 -40.18 -0.55 -59.71
N SER A 109 -39.77 -0.23 -60.90
CA SER A 109 -40.24 0.94 -61.59
C SER A 109 -40.30 0.69 -63.09
N HIS A 110 -41.22 1.41 -63.72
CA HIS A 110 -41.28 1.53 -65.16
C HIS A 110 -41.30 3.01 -65.54
N SER A 111 -40.45 3.36 -66.47
CA SER A 111 -40.32 4.70 -67.00
C SER A 111 -40.45 4.68 -68.56
N THR A 112 -41.34 5.48 -69.10
CA THR A 112 -41.48 5.63 -70.53
C THR A 112 -41.58 7.11 -70.92
N THR A 113 -41.03 7.43 -72.09
CA THR A 113 -41.14 8.74 -72.71
C THR A 113 -42.31 8.79 -73.75
N ALA A 114 -43.07 7.69 -73.93
CA ALA A 114 -44.17 7.62 -74.88
C ALA A 114 -45.36 8.47 -74.43
N THR A 115 -45.89 9.33 -75.32
CA THR A 115 -46.87 10.35 -74.98
C THR A 115 -48.37 9.89 -75.20
N ASN A 116 -48.58 8.70 -75.77
CA ASN A 116 -49.93 8.27 -76.18
C ASN A 116 -50.38 6.96 -75.54
N VAL A 117 -49.99 6.68 -74.36
CA VAL A 117 -50.28 5.37 -73.75
C VAL A 117 -50.80 5.51 -72.33
N ALA A 118 -51.79 4.72 -72.03
CA ALA A 118 -52.59 4.84 -70.80
C ALA A 118 -51.95 4.20 -69.59
N TYR A 119 -50.69 3.69 -69.66
CA TYR A 119 -50.12 2.86 -68.62
C TYR A 119 -48.66 3.18 -68.36
N LEU A 120 -48.50 3.84 -67.22
CA LEU A 120 -47.44 4.41 -67.54
C LEU A 120 -46.29 4.46 -66.66
N ASN A 121 -46.14 5.08 -65.71
CA ASN A 121 -45.00 5.16 -64.79
C ASN A 121 -45.45 4.66 -63.41
N PHE A 122 -44.81 3.70 -62.87
CA PHE A 122 -44.93 3.38 -61.45
C PHE A 122 -43.59 3.36 -60.82
N ASN A 123 -43.58 3.62 -59.56
CA ASN A 123 -42.41 3.48 -58.73
C ASN A 123 -42.83 2.86 -57.39
N LEU A 124 -42.46 1.62 -57.19
CA LEU A 124 -42.71 0.88 -55.98
C LEU A 124 -41.40 0.73 -55.24
N SER A 125 -41.38 1.14 -53.97
CA SER A 125 -40.19 1.05 -53.16
C SER A 125 -40.57 0.80 -51.70
N LYS A 126 -40.01 -0.23 -51.10
CA LYS A 126 -40.27 -0.62 -49.71
C LYS A 126 -38.98 -1.06 -49.04
N SER A 127 -38.80 -0.68 -47.76
CA SER A 127 -37.73 -1.20 -46.93
C SER A 127 -38.09 -2.61 -46.45
N VAL A 128 -37.14 -3.51 -46.60
CA VAL A 128 -37.25 -4.92 -46.18
C VAL A 128 -36.07 -5.26 -45.30
N ALA A 129 -36.35 -5.81 -44.12
CA ALA A 129 -35.30 -6.39 -43.28
C ALA A 129 -34.91 -7.76 -43.84
N LEU A 130 -33.66 -7.94 -44.15
CA LEU A 130 -33.10 -9.24 -44.52
C LEU A 130 -32.93 -10.11 -43.26
N THR A 131 -32.71 -11.40 -43.49
CA THR A 131 -32.43 -12.35 -42.40
C THR A 131 -31.21 -11.91 -41.62
N THR A 132 -31.34 -11.76 -40.30
CA THR A 132 -30.17 -11.49 -39.44
C THR A 132 -29.23 -12.68 -39.50
N ILE A 133 -28.03 -12.44 -40.01
CA ILE A 133 -27.00 -13.51 -40.16
C ILE A 133 -26.34 -13.77 -38.81
N PRO A 134 -26.38 -14.98 -38.27
CA PRO A 134 -25.73 -15.31 -37.02
C PRO A 134 -24.24 -14.97 -37.03
N ARG A 135 -23.75 -14.27 -35.98
CA ARG A 135 -22.38 -13.82 -35.87
C ARG A 135 -21.61 -14.63 -34.79
N ALA A 136 -20.32 -14.34 -34.70
CA ALA A 136 -19.46 -15.02 -33.75
C ALA A 136 -20.04 -14.93 -32.32
N SER A 137 -20.03 -16.03 -31.63
CA SER A 137 -20.55 -16.19 -30.28
C SER A 137 -19.71 -15.39 -29.28
N LYS A 138 -20.37 -14.56 -28.46
CA LYS A 138 -19.72 -13.82 -27.39
C LYS A 138 -19.85 -14.60 -26.09
N PRO A 139 -18.75 -15.18 -25.57
CA PRO A 139 -18.82 -16.01 -24.38
C PRO A 139 -19.14 -15.20 -23.14
N SER A 140 -19.69 -15.86 -22.10
CA SER A 140 -19.86 -15.33 -20.77
C SER A 140 -19.49 -16.39 -19.72
N ALA A 141 -19.00 -15.94 -18.59
CA ALA A 141 -18.72 -16.80 -17.44
C ALA A 141 -19.86 -16.73 -16.42
N SER A 142 -20.24 -17.86 -15.84
CA SER A 142 -21.30 -17.94 -14.82
C SER A 142 -20.91 -17.35 -13.47
N LYS A 143 -19.61 -17.14 -13.23
CA LYS A 143 -19.04 -16.53 -12.03
C LYS A 143 -17.98 -15.51 -12.42
N SER A 144 -17.81 -14.49 -11.60
CA SER A 144 -16.74 -13.49 -11.75
C SER A 144 -15.39 -13.98 -11.19
N ALA A 145 -15.39 -15.02 -10.37
CA ALA A 145 -14.19 -15.61 -9.79
C ALA A 145 -14.37 -17.11 -9.51
N VAL A 146 -13.25 -17.83 -9.54
CA VAL A 146 -13.11 -19.25 -9.20
C VAL A 146 -11.94 -19.41 -8.26
N THR A 147 -12.08 -20.29 -7.27
CA THR A 147 -11.00 -20.64 -6.36
C THR A 147 -10.26 -21.88 -6.87
N LEU A 148 -8.95 -21.83 -6.86
CA LEU A 148 -8.08 -22.93 -7.25
C LEU A 148 -7.96 -23.93 -6.07
N ASP A 149 -8.98 -24.79 -5.92
CA ASP A 149 -9.06 -25.82 -4.88
C ASP A 149 -9.30 -27.23 -5.43
N GLY A 150 -9.42 -27.36 -6.76
CA GLY A 150 -9.69 -28.62 -7.45
C GLY A 150 -11.17 -29.01 -7.51
N SER A 151 -12.07 -28.26 -6.85
CA SER A 151 -13.51 -28.54 -6.80
C SER A 151 -14.36 -27.39 -7.34
N ASP A 152 -13.95 -26.14 -7.15
CA ASP A 152 -14.69 -24.98 -7.64
C ASP A 152 -14.64 -24.92 -9.17
N SER A 153 -15.72 -24.47 -9.77
CA SER A 153 -15.90 -24.49 -11.20
C SER A 153 -16.63 -23.26 -11.72
N VAL A 154 -16.42 -22.97 -13.00
CA VAL A 154 -17.19 -21.95 -13.73
C VAL A 154 -17.74 -22.53 -15.01
N VAL A 155 -18.99 -22.21 -15.32
CA VAL A 155 -19.58 -22.54 -16.62
C VAL A 155 -19.30 -21.39 -17.58
N ILE A 156 -18.60 -21.71 -18.65
CA ILE A 156 -18.36 -20.81 -19.77
C ILE A 156 -19.47 -21.06 -20.79
N ASN A 157 -20.43 -20.15 -20.85
CA ASN A 157 -21.52 -20.17 -21.83
C ASN A 157 -21.01 -19.57 -23.13
N THR A 158 -21.17 -20.25 -24.24
CA THR A 158 -20.74 -19.73 -25.54
C THR A 158 -21.73 -18.69 -26.09
N ASN A 159 -22.98 -18.71 -25.60
CA ASN A 159 -24.08 -17.85 -26.09
C ASN A 159 -24.23 -17.93 -27.60
N ARG A 160 -24.16 -19.15 -28.15
CA ARG A 160 -24.18 -19.39 -29.59
C ARG A 160 -25.48 -18.95 -30.23
N ALA A 161 -25.37 -18.27 -31.38
CA ALA A 161 -26.53 -17.81 -32.15
C ALA A 161 -27.17 -18.93 -32.98
N SER A 162 -26.53 -20.07 -33.15
CA SER A 162 -27.05 -21.25 -33.85
C SER A 162 -26.63 -22.53 -33.14
N SER A 163 -27.53 -23.52 -33.11
CA SER A 163 -27.23 -24.84 -32.56
C SER A 163 -26.18 -25.62 -33.36
N SER A 164 -25.99 -25.25 -34.65
CA SER A 164 -24.93 -25.83 -35.49
C SER A 164 -23.54 -25.31 -35.19
N PHE A 165 -23.43 -24.24 -34.40
CA PHE A 165 -22.13 -23.68 -34.07
C PHE A 165 -21.39 -24.51 -33.03
N THR A 166 -20.12 -24.78 -33.32
CA THR A 166 -19.13 -25.33 -32.39
C THR A 166 -18.08 -24.27 -32.11
N HIS A 167 -17.36 -24.46 -31.01
CA HIS A 167 -16.40 -23.46 -30.56
C HIS A 167 -15.07 -24.12 -30.17
N THR A 168 -14.01 -23.35 -30.37
CA THR A 168 -12.73 -23.59 -29.72
C THR A 168 -12.55 -22.54 -28.65
N LEU A 169 -12.39 -22.97 -27.40
CA LEU A 169 -12.07 -22.11 -26.25
C LEU A 169 -10.57 -22.16 -25.99
N ALA A 170 -9.92 -21.01 -25.97
CA ALA A 170 -8.56 -20.88 -25.49
C ALA A 170 -8.60 -20.20 -24.12
N ILE A 171 -8.28 -20.96 -23.06
CA ILE A 171 -8.32 -20.53 -21.65
C ILE A 171 -6.89 -20.20 -21.24
N THR A 172 -6.63 -18.95 -20.90
CA THR A 172 -5.28 -18.43 -20.62
C THR A 172 -5.19 -17.89 -19.19
N VAL A 173 -4.17 -18.34 -18.46
CA VAL A 173 -3.79 -17.85 -17.13
C VAL A 173 -2.27 -17.70 -17.10
N GLY A 174 -1.76 -16.54 -16.67
CA GLY A 174 -0.32 -16.33 -16.49
C GLY A 174 0.52 -16.58 -17.76
N GLY A 175 -0.06 -16.30 -18.93
CA GLY A 175 0.58 -16.57 -20.23
C GLY A 175 0.48 -18.03 -20.70
N HIS A 176 -0.01 -18.94 -19.86
CA HIS A 176 -0.24 -20.34 -20.23
C HIS A 176 -1.66 -20.53 -20.77
N THR A 177 -1.80 -21.24 -21.88
CA THR A 177 -3.08 -21.42 -22.59
C THR A 177 -3.41 -22.89 -22.76
N VAL A 178 -4.64 -23.25 -22.43
CA VAL A 178 -5.24 -24.56 -22.73
C VAL A 178 -6.35 -24.38 -23.74
N THR A 179 -6.38 -25.24 -24.74
CA THR A 179 -7.39 -25.21 -25.79
C THR A 179 -8.38 -26.36 -25.62
N VAL A 180 -9.67 -26.01 -25.67
CA VAL A 180 -10.79 -26.97 -25.64
C VAL A 180 -11.56 -26.86 -26.94
N ASN A 181 -11.60 -27.91 -27.70
CA ASN A 181 -12.23 -27.97 -29.03
C ASN A 181 -13.66 -28.54 -28.96
N ASN A 182 -14.45 -28.26 -29.98
CA ASN A 182 -15.78 -28.83 -30.21
C ASN A 182 -16.78 -28.50 -29.07
N VAL A 183 -16.63 -27.34 -28.43
CA VAL A 183 -17.53 -26.90 -27.39
C VAL A 183 -18.89 -26.47 -28.00
N GLY A 184 -19.96 -27.01 -27.47
CA GLY A 184 -21.34 -26.66 -27.87
C GLY A 184 -21.83 -25.37 -27.21
N ALA A 185 -22.91 -25.48 -26.43
CA ALA A 185 -23.52 -24.33 -25.75
C ALA A 185 -22.74 -23.84 -24.53
N SER A 186 -22.02 -24.73 -23.85
CA SER A 186 -21.25 -24.40 -22.67
C SER A 186 -20.11 -25.38 -22.42
N TYR A 187 -19.18 -24.98 -21.58
CA TYR A 187 -18.11 -25.80 -21.05
C TYR A 187 -17.92 -25.51 -19.57
N THR A 188 -17.94 -26.54 -18.75
CA THR A 188 -17.64 -26.42 -17.33
C THR A 188 -16.12 -26.55 -17.12
N TRP A 189 -15.49 -25.49 -16.70
CA TRP A 189 -14.09 -25.48 -16.37
C TRP A 189 -13.86 -25.66 -14.89
N VAL A 190 -13.13 -26.71 -14.53
CA VAL A 190 -12.65 -27.00 -13.17
C VAL A 190 -11.14 -26.87 -13.21
N PRO A 191 -10.54 -25.83 -12.66
CA PRO A 191 -9.10 -25.68 -12.67
C PRO A 191 -8.43 -26.69 -11.73
N GLY A 192 -7.67 -27.60 -12.29
CA GLY A 192 -6.85 -28.54 -11.50
C GLY A 192 -5.70 -27.82 -10.81
N VAL A 193 -5.57 -28.01 -9.49
CA VAL A 193 -4.55 -27.32 -8.67
C VAL A 193 -3.15 -27.59 -9.19
N ALA A 194 -2.76 -28.86 -9.35
CA ALA A 194 -1.42 -29.25 -9.80
C ALA A 194 -1.07 -28.69 -11.20
N TYR A 195 -2.10 -28.47 -12.01
CA TYR A 195 -1.90 -27.99 -13.38
C TYR A 195 -1.74 -26.48 -13.45
N TRP A 196 -2.59 -25.70 -12.74
CA TRP A 196 -2.65 -24.24 -12.89
C TRP A 196 -1.80 -23.48 -11.86
N MET A 197 -1.58 -24.04 -10.67
CA MET A 197 -0.82 -23.39 -9.61
C MET A 197 0.59 -22.94 -10.03
N PRO A 198 1.37 -23.70 -10.85
CA PRO A 198 2.69 -23.25 -11.31
C PRO A 198 2.66 -21.95 -12.13
N TYR A 199 1.52 -21.61 -12.74
CA TYR A 199 1.35 -20.40 -13.54
C TYR A 199 0.78 -19.22 -12.74
N MET A 200 0.42 -19.45 -11.47
CA MET A 200 -0.06 -18.39 -10.57
C MET A 200 1.13 -17.58 -10.03
N THR A 201 1.38 -16.42 -10.61
CA THR A 201 2.40 -15.47 -10.15
C THR A 201 1.88 -14.46 -9.13
N SER A 202 0.58 -14.48 -8.85
CA SER A 202 -0.10 -13.69 -7.84
C SER A 202 -1.22 -14.51 -7.21
N LYS A 203 -1.64 -14.14 -6.00
CA LYS A 203 -2.79 -14.78 -5.32
C LYS A 203 -4.10 -14.68 -6.10
N SER A 204 -4.19 -13.77 -7.04
CA SER A 204 -5.35 -13.57 -7.91
C SER A 204 -4.87 -13.20 -9.30
N MET A 205 -5.35 -13.90 -10.32
CA MET A 205 -4.99 -13.66 -11.71
C MET A 205 -6.21 -13.68 -12.61
N THR A 206 -6.14 -12.90 -13.68
CA THR A 206 -7.20 -12.90 -14.70
C THR A 206 -7.09 -14.15 -15.56
N VAL A 207 -8.21 -14.85 -15.68
CA VAL A 207 -8.41 -15.87 -16.70
C VAL A 207 -9.04 -15.19 -17.91
N THR A 208 -8.42 -15.32 -19.06
CA THR A 208 -9.01 -14.87 -20.34
C THR A 208 -9.47 -16.09 -21.12
N VAL A 209 -10.72 -16.07 -21.53
CA VAL A 209 -11.29 -17.11 -22.38
C VAL A 209 -11.56 -16.51 -23.75
N SER A 210 -10.82 -16.92 -24.75
CA SER A 210 -11.07 -16.59 -26.16
C SER A 210 -11.91 -17.69 -26.80
N CYS A 211 -13.01 -17.30 -27.42
CA CYS A 211 -13.97 -18.19 -28.04
C CYS A 211 -13.97 -17.98 -29.55
N THR A 212 -13.49 -18.93 -30.30
CA THR A 212 -13.57 -18.96 -31.78
C THR A 212 -14.76 -19.79 -32.20
N THR A 213 -15.63 -19.21 -33.02
CA THR A 213 -16.89 -19.84 -33.48
C THR A 213 -16.69 -20.48 -34.83
N TYR A 214 -17.24 -21.67 -35.02
CA TYR A 214 -17.24 -22.40 -36.29
C TYR A 214 -18.64 -22.85 -36.68
N ASN A 215 -18.94 -22.84 -37.99
CA ASN A 215 -20.05 -23.54 -38.58
C ASN A 215 -19.47 -24.67 -39.49
N GLY A 216 -19.51 -25.89 -39.02
CA GLY A 216 -18.70 -26.97 -39.59
C GLY A 216 -17.22 -26.66 -39.44
N SER A 217 -16.49 -26.62 -40.57
CA SER A 217 -15.05 -26.27 -40.60
C SER A 217 -14.78 -24.78 -40.82
N THR A 218 -15.81 -23.99 -41.07
CA THR A 218 -15.67 -22.56 -41.44
C THR A 218 -15.75 -21.68 -40.19
N GLN A 219 -14.73 -20.85 -39.95
CA GLN A 219 -14.72 -19.87 -38.86
C GLN A 219 -15.73 -18.75 -39.14
N ILE A 220 -16.48 -18.38 -38.11
CA ILE A 220 -17.48 -17.31 -38.14
C ILE A 220 -16.93 -16.10 -37.40
N GLY A 221 -16.58 -15.07 -38.16
CA GLY A 221 -16.06 -13.81 -37.60
C GLY A 221 -14.76 -13.96 -36.83
N SER A 222 -14.40 -12.94 -36.08
CA SER A 222 -13.24 -12.96 -35.17
C SER A 222 -13.60 -13.59 -33.83
N ALA A 223 -12.59 -14.13 -33.15
CA ALA A 223 -12.76 -14.64 -31.80
C ALA A 223 -13.27 -13.55 -30.85
N GLN A 224 -14.16 -13.93 -29.96
CA GLN A 224 -14.70 -13.08 -28.89
C GLN A 224 -14.19 -13.55 -27.55
N SER A 225 -14.07 -12.68 -26.58
CA SER A 225 -13.52 -13.04 -25.30
C SER A 225 -14.39 -12.64 -24.11
N THR A 226 -14.18 -13.36 -23.03
CA THR A 226 -14.65 -13.02 -21.67
C THR A 226 -13.52 -13.26 -20.69
N SER A 227 -13.65 -12.70 -19.50
CA SER A 227 -12.68 -12.92 -18.44
C SER A 227 -13.34 -13.05 -17.08
N PHE A 228 -12.65 -13.71 -16.18
CA PHE A 228 -12.98 -13.84 -14.75
C PHE A 228 -11.69 -14.00 -13.97
N THR A 229 -11.76 -14.08 -12.65
CA THR A 229 -10.58 -14.19 -11.79
C THR A 229 -10.38 -15.63 -11.32
N LEU A 230 -9.12 -16.11 -11.35
CA LEU A 230 -8.69 -17.31 -10.65
C LEU A 230 -7.95 -16.90 -9.38
N ASN A 231 -8.42 -17.38 -8.23
CA ASN A 231 -7.84 -17.10 -6.92
C ASN A 231 -7.16 -18.34 -6.35
N VAL A 232 -5.97 -18.16 -5.79
CA VAL A 232 -5.35 -19.20 -4.96
C VAL A 232 -6.20 -19.40 -3.71
N ASN A 233 -6.44 -20.65 -3.31
CA ASN A 233 -7.02 -20.95 -2.01
C ASN A 233 -6.01 -20.66 -0.90
N THR A 234 -6.01 -19.43 -0.41
CA THR A 234 -5.04 -18.96 0.58
C THR A 234 -5.24 -19.56 1.98
N ALA A 235 -6.34 -20.26 2.22
CA ALA A 235 -6.55 -21.02 3.45
C ALA A 235 -5.74 -22.32 3.47
N VAL A 236 -5.36 -22.83 2.30
CA VAL A 236 -4.60 -24.08 2.14
C VAL A 236 -3.17 -23.82 1.66
N TYR A 237 -3.03 -22.92 0.67
CA TYR A 237 -1.75 -22.62 0.01
C TYR A 237 -1.22 -21.28 0.50
N HIS A 238 -0.47 -21.33 1.60
CA HIS A 238 0.14 -20.18 2.25
C HIS A 238 1.50 -20.56 2.85
N PRO A 239 2.42 -19.62 3.04
CA PRO A 239 3.63 -19.88 3.80
C PRO A 239 3.27 -20.25 5.25
N ALA A 240 4.12 -20.97 5.93
CA ALA A 240 3.93 -21.36 7.32
C ALA A 240 5.04 -20.86 8.22
N ILE A 241 4.68 -20.48 9.43
CA ILE A 241 5.58 -20.23 10.54
C ILE A 241 5.56 -21.48 11.40
N LEU A 242 6.66 -22.24 11.42
CA LEU A 242 6.73 -23.57 12.06
C LEU A 242 7.04 -23.46 13.54
N SER A 243 7.92 -22.52 13.91
CA SER A 243 8.25 -22.26 15.32
C SER A 243 8.58 -20.78 15.50
N ILE A 244 8.38 -20.32 16.72
CA ILE A 244 8.83 -19.03 17.21
C ILE A 244 9.39 -19.29 18.61
N GLU A 245 10.67 -19.06 18.76
CA GLU A 245 11.38 -19.22 20.03
C GLU A 245 11.93 -17.86 20.42
N HIS A 246 11.80 -17.49 21.66
CA HIS A 246 12.30 -16.22 22.16
C HIS A 246 12.81 -16.37 23.61
N SER A 247 13.89 -15.68 23.92
CA SER A 247 14.49 -15.66 25.24
C SER A 247 15.20 -14.33 25.50
N ASP A 248 15.40 -14.01 26.76
CA ASP A 248 16.34 -12.97 27.13
C ASP A 248 17.76 -13.54 27.05
N ILE A 249 18.70 -12.72 26.56
CA ILE A 249 20.12 -13.07 26.46
C ILE A 249 21.03 -12.13 27.28
N ASN A 250 20.47 -11.23 28.08
CA ASN A 250 21.25 -10.39 28.98
C ASN A 250 21.49 -11.13 30.31
N GLU A 251 22.74 -11.42 30.60
CA GLU A 251 23.13 -12.17 31.78
C GLU A 251 22.64 -11.54 33.10
N ASP A 252 22.58 -10.21 33.18
CA ASP A 252 22.12 -9.48 34.37
C ASP A 252 20.62 -9.64 34.62
N THR A 253 19.81 -9.78 33.58
CA THR A 253 18.36 -9.90 33.68
C THR A 253 17.88 -11.35 33.75
N VAL A 254 18.49 -12.26 33.00
CA VAL A 254 18.18 -13.69 33.02
C VAL A 254 18.31 -14.29 34.43
N ALA A 255 19.26 -13.79 35.25
CA ALA A 255 19.42 -14.25 36.64
C ALA A 255 18.26 -13.80 37.55
N LEU A 256 17.50 -12.78 37.17
CA LEU A 256 16.45 -12.15 37.99
C LEU A 256 15.05 -12.59 37.59
N GLU A 257 14.82 -12.82 36.31
CA GLU A 257 13.49 -13.06 35.75
C GLU A 257 13.14 -14.54 35.63
N THR A 258 11.84 -14.82 35.38
CA THR A 258 11.38 -16.13 34.98
C THR A 258 11.51 -16.27 33.46
N ASP A 259 11.93 -17.42 32.98
CA ASP A 259 12.05 -17.71 31.56
C ASP A 259 10.80 -17.29 30.76
N GLY A 260 11.03 -16.60 29.65
CA GLY A 260 9.97 -16.01 28.81
C GLY A 260 9.40 -14.69 29.31
N THR A 261 9.93 -14.11 30.40
CA THR A 261 9.68 -12.72 30.82
C THR A 261 10.84 -11.82 30.43
N TYR A 262 10.63 -10.52 30.49
CA TYR A 262 11.63 -9.52 30.09
C TYR A 262 11.54 -8.30 30.99
N ILE A 263 12.67 -7.71 31.31
CA ILE A 263 12.75 -6.51 32.14
C ILE A 263 12.92 -5.29 31.23
N LYS A 264 11.95 -4.38 31.27
CA LYS A 264 11.96 -3.13 30.50
C LYS A 264 13.29 -2.38 30.69
N GLY A 265 13.91 -2.00 29.56
CA GLY A 265 15.12 -1.19 29.53
C GLY A 265 16.43 -1.96 29.74
N PHE A 266 16.36 -3.23 30.10
CA PHE A 266 17.53 -4.05 30.42
C PHE A 266 17.63 -5.34 29.63
N SER A 267 16.51 -6.07 29.48
CA SER A 267 16.53 -7.34 28.74
C SER A 267 16.87 -7.15 27.26
N ASN A 268 17.58 -8.13 26.70
CA ASN A 268 17.89 -8.25 25.29
C ASN A 268 17.13 -9.46 24.71
N LEU A 269 16.22 -9.19 23.79
CA LEU A 269 15.46 -10.23 23.11
C LEU A 269 16.34 -10.95 22.09
N SER A 270 16.45 -12.27 22.23
CA SER A 270 16.77 -13.17 21.13
C SER A 270 15.48 -13.81 20.64
N LEU A 271 15.27 -13.77 19.35
CA LEU A 271 14.14 -14.37 18.68
C LEU A 271 14.64 -15.23 17.52
N SER A 272 14.18 -16.46 17.47
CA SER A 272 14.32 -17.29 16.28
C SER A 272 12.96 -17.71 15.75
N THR A 273 12.81 -17.74 14.45
CA THR A 273 11.60 -18.20 13.78
C THR A 273 11.96 -19.13 12.63
N ASN A 274 11.24 -20.23 12.50
CA ASN A 274 11.41 -21.16 11.39
C ASN A 274 10.23 -21.00 10.43
N VAL A 275 10.51 -20.68 9.19
CA VAL A 275 9.52 -20.41 8.15
C VAL A 275 9.69 -21.35 6.96
N THR A 276 8.58 -21.76 6.37
CA THR A 276 8.58 -22.63 5.20
C THR A 276 7.41 -22.31 4.27
N VAL A 277 7.35 -23.00 3.14
CA VAL A 277 6.17 -23.09 2.26
C VAL A 277 5.66 -24.53 2.28
N ASN A 278 4.38 -24.71 2.07
CA ASN A 278 3.81 -26.04 1.93
C ASN A 278 4.42 -26.73 0.71
N SER A 279 4.88 -27.99 0.87
CA SER A 279 5.48 -28.77 -0.24
C SER A 279 4.51 -29.01 -1.40
N ALA A 280 3.18 -28.94 -1.16
CA ALA A 280 2.14 -29.03 -2.19
C ALA A 280 1.87 -27.67 -2.91
N ASP A 281 2.61 -26.64 -2.63
CA ASP A 281 2.34 -25.25 -3.07
C ASP A 281 2.85 -24.96 -4.51
N TYR A 282 3.25 -25.98 -5.20
CA TYR A 282 3.55 -25.94 -6.64
C TYR A 282 4.41 -24.75 -7.08
N GLY A 283 5.58 -24.58 -6.45
CA GLY A 283 6.54 -23.53 -6.79
C GLY A 283 6.36 -22.23 -6.02
N SER A 284 5.59 -22.22 -4.94
CA SER A 284 5.62 -21.11 -3.99
C SER A 284 6.99 -21.03 -3.30
N LEU A 285 7.47 -19.80 -3.12
CA LEU A 285 8.73 -19.51 -2.45
C LEU A 285 8.48 -18.40 -1.42
N VAL A 286 9.14 -18.48 -0.27
CA VAL A 286 9.14 -17.34 0.66
C VAL A 286 9.84 -16.15 -0.02
N GLN A 287 9.11 -15.08 -0.22
CA GLN A 287 9.64 -13.85 -0.79
C GLN A 287 10.18 -12.93 0.29
N THR A 288 9.41 -12.72 1.35
CA THR A 288 9.84 -11.89 2.47
C THR A 288 9.36 -12.44 3.80
N VAL A 289 10.22 -12.36 4.80
CA VAL A 289 9.87 -12.49 6.21
C VAL A 289 10.10 -11.12 6.85
N THR A 290 9.04 -10.54 7.38
CA THR A 290 9.11 -9.26 8.08
C THR A 290 8.90 -9.52 9.57
N ILE A 291 9.87 -9.14 10.37
CA ILE A 291 9.78 -9.19 11.84
C ILE A 291 9.66 -7.74 12.30
N THR A 292 8.58 -7.44 12.99
CA THR A 292 8.29 -6.10 13.52
C THR A 292 8.21 -6.15 15.03
N HIS A 293 9.01 -5.32 15.68
CA HIS A 293 9.02 -5.13 17.12
C HIS A 293 9.15 -3.63 17.42
N ASN A 294 8.29 -3.09 18.27
CA ASN A 294 8.31 -1.71 18.73
C ASN A 294 8.44 -0.67 17.56
N GLY A 295 7.66 -0.88 16.49
CA GLY A 295 7.68 -0.01 15.31
C GLY A 295 8.89 -0.18 14.38
N ILE A 296 9.89 -0.97 14.77
CA ILE A 296 11.05 -1.29 13.95
C ILE A 296 10.77 -2.58 13.19
N SER A 297 10.91 -2.53 11.86
CA SER A 297 10.76 -3.70 11.01
C SER A 297 12.08 -4.10 10.39
N ARG A 298 12.38 -5.39 10.42
CA ARG A 298 13.47 -6.00 9.64
C ARG A 298 12.85 -6.93 8.59
N VAL A 299 13.37 -6.84 7.39
CA VAL A 299 12.89 -7.63 6.25
C VAL A 299 14.00 -8.54 5.75
N TYR A 300 13.71 -9.82 5.71
CA TYR A 300 14.56 -10.86 5.17
C TYR A 300 13.96 -11.33 3.85
N THR A 301 14.75 -11.36 2.80
CA THR A 301 14.29 -11.73 1.46
C THR A 301 14.76 -13.13 1.08
N ASN A 302 13.86 -13.89 0.46
CA ASN A 302 14.11 -15.25 -0.02
C ASN A 302 14.66 -16.21 1.06
N SER A 303 14.24 -15.99 2.32
CA SER A 303 14.75 -16.74 3.47
C SER A 303 13.80 -17.85 3.85
N LEU A 304 14.33 -19.08 3.89
CA LEU A 304 13.68 -20.29 4.40
C LEU A 304 14.45 -20.79 5.61
N GLY A 305 13.77 -21.55 6.48
CA GLY A 305 14.37 -22.13 7.67
C GLY A 305 14.45 -21.14 8.83
N VAL A 306 15.50 -21.25 9.64
CA VAL A 306 15.66 -20.46 10.87
C VAL A 306 16.17 -19.06 10.54
N ILE A 307 15.48 -18.06 11.07
CA ILE A 307 15.86 -16.65 10.99
C ILE A 307 16.04 -16.14 12.42
N GLU A 308 17.21 -15.60 12.70
CA GLU A 308 17.56 -15.03 14.01
C GLU A 308 17.39 -13.50 14.01
N PHE A 309 16.94 -12.98 15.14
CA PHE A 309 16.69 -11.56 15.34
C PHE A 309 16.93 -11.18 16.79
N GLU A 310 17.80 -10.22 17.02
CA GLU A 310 18.11 -9.68 18.34
C GLU A 310 17.69 -8.21 18.44
N VAL A 311 17.11 -7.84 19.59
CA VAL A 311 16.65 -6.48 19.86
C VAL A 311 16.81 -6.15 21.35
N ALA A 312 17.31 -4.96 21.63
CA ALA A 312 17.37 -4.43 22.99
C ALA A 312 16.03 -3.83 23.41
N TYR A 313 15.59 -4.13 24.63
CA TYR A 313 14.30 -3.68 25.19
C TYR A 313 14.34 -2.28 25.82
N SER A 314 15.35 -1.48 25.56
CA SER A 314 15.53 -0.15 26.17
C SER A 314 14.36 0.82 26.02
N THR A 315 13.47 0.57 25.07
CA THR A 315 12.34 1.46 24.74
C THR A 315 10.97 0.90 25.08
N ILE A 316 10.89 -0.29 25.70
CA ILE A 316 9.60 -0.95 25.95
C ILE A 316 8.89 -0.32 27.14
N VAL A 317 7.63 0.03 26.95
CA VAL A 317 6.77 0.67 27.95
C VAL A 317 5.47 -0.13 28.10
N GLY A 318 5.47 -1.20 28.89
CA GLY A 318 4.27 -2.00 29.12
C GLY A 318 4.19 -3.28 28.29
N ALA A 319 2.98 -3.74 28.00
CA ALA A 319 2.77 -4.94 27.18
C ALA A 319 3.35 -4.73 25.78
N ASP A 320 4.11 -5.71 25.32
CA ASP A 320 4.80 -5.65 24.04
C ASP A 320 4.55 -6.91 23.21
N SER A 321 4.73 -6.79 21.91
CA SER A 321 4.52 -7.89 20.98
C SER A 321 5.48 -7.83 19.80
N ILE A 322 5.78 -9.01 19.29
CA ILE A 322 6.52 -9.20 18.05
C ILE A 322 5.54 -9.70 17.00
N VAL A 323 5.53 -9.08 15.85
CA VAL A 323 4.74 -9.51 14.70
C VAL A 323 5.66 -10.10 13.65
N ILE A 324 5.48 -11.37 13.35
CA ILE A 324 6.17 -12.05 12.27
C ILE A 324 5.19 -12.19 11.11
N LYS A 325 5.58 -11.68 9.94
CA LYS A 325 4.78 -11.73 8.74
C LYS A 325 5.59 -12.36 7.60
N VAL A 326 5.09 -13.46 7.09
CA VAL A 326 5.69 -14.15 5.95
C VAL A 326 4.84 -13.87 4.71
N THR A 327 5.51 -13.54 3.62
CA THR A 327 4.86 -13.31 2.31
C THR A 327 5.54 -14.22 1.28
N ASP A 328 4.77 -14.95 0.50
CA ASP A 328 5.30 -15.73 -0.61
C ASP A 328 5.41 -14.90 -1.91
N ASN A 329 6.00 -15.50 -2.94
CA ASN A 329 6.17 -14.89 -4.26
C ASN A 329 4.85 -14.62 -5.00
N ARG A 330 3.72 -15.15 -4.53
CA ARG A 330 2.36 -14.88 -5.04
C ARG A 330 1.67 -13.76 -4.29
N GLY A 331 2.28 -13.26 -3.19
CA GLY A 331 1.73 -12.24 -2.31
C GLY A 331 0.72 -12.79 -1.29
N VAL A 332 0.70 -14.11 -1.07
CA VAL A 332 -0.04 -14.71 0.04
C VAL A 332 0.72 -14.47 1.33
N LYS A 333 -0.01 -14.13 2.39
CA LYS A 333 0.58 -13.68 3.65
C LYS A 333 0.06 -14.50 4.82
N VAL A 334 0.98 -14.84 5.71
CA VAL A 334 0.67 -15.33 7.05
C VAL A 334 1.31 -14.41 8.06
N SER A 335 0.63 -14.17 9.16
CA SER A 335 1.15 -13.34 10.25
C SER A 335 0.86 -14.01 11.57
N GLN A 336 1.85 -13.99 12.45
CA GLN A 336 1.72 -14.45 13.82
C GLN A 336 2.23 -13.36 14.77
N THR A 337 1.53 -13.18 15.88
CA THR A 337 1.89 -12.25 16.94
C THR A 337 2.31 -13.03 18.17
N VAL A 338 3.46 -12.72 18.70
CA VAL A 338 3.94 -13.19 20.00
C VAL A 338 3.81 -12.04 20.98
N ASN A 339 3.01 -12.22 22.01
CA ASN A 339 2.90 -11.28 23.10
C ASN A 339 3.97 -11.59 24.13
N LEU A 340 4.76 -10.57 24.47
CA LEU A 340 5.84 -10.69 25.45
C LEU A 340 5.33 -10.27 26.83
N THR A 341 5.78 -10.98 27.84
CA THR A 341 5.55 -10.58 29.22
C THR A 341 6.68 -9.68 29.67
N VAL A 342 6.41 -8.39 29.80
CA VAL A 342 7.41 -7.37 30.13
C VAL A 342 7.14 -6.83 31.53
N ILE A 343 8.14 -6.93 32.38
CA ILE A 343 8.14 -6.33 33.72
C ILE A 343 8.43 -4.83 33.55
N PRO A 344 7.52 -3.94 33.97
CA PRO A 344 7.62 -2.50 33.76
C PRO A 344 8.61 -1.86 34.72
N TYR A 345 9.86 -2.30 34.68
CA TYR A 345 10.92 -1.79 35.52
C TYR A 345 11.41 -0.41 35.06
N ASP A 346 11.83 0.38 36.03
CA ASP A 346 12.59 1.61 35.85
C ASP A 346 13.53 1.76 37.07
N VAL A 347 14.70 2.37 36.88
CA VAL A 347 15.67 2.58 37.96
C VAL A 347 15.08 3.41 39.09
N PRO A 348 15.53 3.25 40.32
CA PRO A 348 15.09 4.07 41.45
C PRO A 348 15.15 5.57 41.11
N LYS A 349 14.09 6.30 41.43
CA LYS A 349 14.02 7.77 41.29
C LYS A 349 13.89 8.41 42.64
N LEU A 350 14.83 9.29 42.96
CA LEU A 350 14.84 10.03 44.20
C LEU A 350 14.45 11.47 43.92
N SER A 351 13.40 11.98 44.58
CA SER A 351 12.85 13.33 44.33
C SER A 351 13.17 14.36 45.39
N ALA A 352 13.38 13.93 46.63
CA ALA A 352 13.73 14.81 47.73
C ALA A 352 14.54 14.10 48.80
N ILE A 353 15.39 14.82 49.45
CA ILE A 353 16.17 14.37 50.60
C ILE A 353 16.04 15.41 51.74
N GLU A 354 15.69 14.94 52.92
CA GLU A 354 15.77 15.68 54.17
C GLU A 354 16.80 14.99 55.08
N ILE A 355 17.74 15.74 55.62
CA ILE A 355 18.68 15.24 56.60
C ILE A 355 18.64 16.11 57.81
N LYS A 356 18.42 15.50 58.98
CA LYS A 356 18.39 16.17 60.27
C LYS A 356 19.45 15.58 61.21
N ARG A 357 19.94 16.45 62.08
CA ARG A 357 20.76 15.99 63.17
C ARG A 357 19.90 15.35 64.26
N VAL A 358 20.37 14.24 64.83
CA VAL A 358 19.69 13.53 65.91
C VAL A 358 20.67 13.14 66.98
N ASN A 359 20.16 12.99 68.21
CA ASN A 359 20.93 12.43 69.33
C ASN A 359 20.98 10.90 69.26
N ALA A 360 21.66 10.26 70.21
CA ALA A 360 21.81 8.80 70.31
C ALA A 360 20.46 8.07 70.45
N ASN A 361 19.40 8.74 70.86
CA ASN A 361 18.05 8.18 70.96
C ASN A 361 17.19 8.44 69.70
N ASN A 362 17.83 8.86 68.61
CA ASN A 362 17.20 9.18 67.34
C ASN A 362 16.12 10.32 67.40
N GLN A 363 16.28 11.20 68.40
CA GLN A 363 15.45 12.40 68.55
C GLN A 363 16.15 13.60 67.90
N GLU A 364 15.37 14.45 67.21
CA GLU A 364 15.92 15.66 66.55
C GLU A 364 16.63 16.54 67.59
N SER A 365 17.86 16.92 67.28
CA SER A 365 18.71 17.74 68.13
C SER A 365 19.71 18.48 67.26
N GLU A 366 19.76 19.78 67.36
CA GLU A 366 20.71 20.58 66.59
C GLU A 366 22.14 20.28 66.95
N THR A 367 22.42 19.91 68.21
CA THR A 367 23.72 19.46 68.66
C THR A 367 23.98 17.98 68.51
N GLY A 368 23.03 17.27 67.88
CA GLY A 368 23.14 15.84 67.63
C GLY A 368 24.29 15.49 66.69
N VAL A 369 24.96 14.40 67.02
CA VAL A 369 26.15 13.90 66.26
C VAL A 369 25.77 12.81 65.25
N TYR A 370 24.52 12.41 65.15
CA TYR A 370 24.04 11.45 64.13
C TYR A 370 23.20 12.16 63.11
N LEU A 371 23.17 11.62 61.87
CA LEU A 371 22.35 12.18 60.76
C LEU A 371 21.24 11.22 60.36
N LYS A 372 20.02 11.61 60.62
CA LYS A 372 18.83 10.91 60.18
C LYS A 372 18.42 11.45 58.81
N TYR A 373 18.24 10.54 57.83
CA TYR A 373 17.76 10.89 56.52
C TYR A 373 16.32 10.43 56.27
N LYS A 374 15.66 11.16 55.43
CA LYS A 374 14.32 10.88 54.89
C LYS A 374 14.36 11.17 53.42
N LEU A 375 14.07 10.13 52.56
CA LEU A 375 14.09 10.23 51.13
C LEU A 375 12.68 10.05 50.59
N ALA A 376 12.25 10.95 49.73
CA ALA A 376 11.10 10.70 48.87
C ALA A 376 11.61 9.99 47.62
N SER A 377 11.12 8.78 47.39
CA SER A 377 11.54 7.95 46.28
C SER A 377 10.35 7.37 45.50
N THR A 378 10.60 7.02 44.24
CA THR A 378 9.74 6.12 43.46
C THR A 378 10.62 4.94 43.05
N VAL A 379 10.24 3.76 43.45
CA VAL A 379 11.03 2.53 43.33
C VAL A 379 10.21 1.38 42.76
N PHE A 380 10.92 0.47 42.10
CA PHE A 380 10.30 -0.78 41.72
C PHE A 380 10.16 -1.67 42.95
N TRP A 381 8.94 -2.17 43.19
CA TRP A 381 8.59 -2.98 44.34
C TRP A 381 8.05 -4.33 43.91
N GLY A 382 8.54 -5.42 44.50
CA GLY A 382 8.09 -6.77 44.19
C GLY A 382 9.16 -7.61 43.53
N SER A 383 8.74 -8.61 42.76
CA SER A 383 9.62 -9.60 42.15
C SER A 383 9.86 -9.32 40.66
N PHE A 384 11.06 -9.63 40.20
CA PHE A 384 11.39 -9.78 38.78
C PHE A 384 10.96 -11.15 38.21
N GLY A 385 10.44 -12.00 39.05
CA GLY A 385 10.06 -13.38 38.71
C GLY A 385 10.76 -14.39 39.61
N GLN A 386 12.04 -14.59 39.42
CA GLN A 386 12.86 -15.46 40.29
C GLN A 386 13.35 -14.76 41.54
N VAL A 387 13.71 -13.50 41.42
CA VAL A 387 14.31 -12.71 42.49
C VAL A 387 13.39 -11.55 42.88
N ASN A 388 13.23 -11.35 44.21
CA ASN A 388 12.57 -10.14 44.71
C ASN A 388 13.58 -8.98 44.67
N ASN A 389 13.11 -7.82 44.22
CA ASN A 389 13.93 -6.62 44.27
C ASN A 389 14.32 -6.27 45.73
N ALA A 390 15.51 -5.79 45.94
CA ALA A 390 16.00 -5.29 47.21
C ALA A 390 16.54 -3.88 47.03
N LEU A 391 16.16 -2.98 47.96
CA LEU A 391 16.66 -1.61 47.95
C LEU A 391 17.80 -1.52 48.96
N THR A 392 19.00 -1.28 48.48
CA THR A 392 20.18 -1.11 49.31
C THR A 392 20.56 0.36 49.38
N ILE A 393 20.59 0.89 50.60
CA ILE A 393 20.80 2.30 50.86
C ILE A 393 22.23 2.48 51.38
N TYR A 394 22.96 3.37 50.72
CA TYR A 394 24.31 3.76 51.11
C TYR A 394 24.38 5.24 51.40
N SER A 395 25.27 5.62 52.34
CA SER A 395 25.65 7.02 52.53
C SER A 395 27.14 7.23 52.35
N ARG A 396 27.52 8.44 52.05
CA ARG A 396 28.89 8.94 52.14
C ARG A 396 28.91 10.42 52.40
N SER A 397 29.97 10.90 52.98
CA SER A 397 30.10 12.30 53.33
C SER A 397 31.48 12.87 53.02
N LYS A 398 31.55 14.19 52.97
CA LYS A 398 32.83 14.94 52.98
C LYS A 398 32.66 16.28 53.65
N LEU A 399 33.77 16.81 54.13
CA LEU A 399 33.85 18.21 54.50
C LEU A 399 33.74 19.11 53.27
N PRO A 400 33.24 20.33 53.40
CA PRO A 400 33.16 21.23 52.24
C PRO A 400 34.51 21.52 51.58
N SER A 401 35.60 21.55 52.40
CA SER A 401 36.96 21.75 51.93
C SER A 401 37.62 20.50 51.30
N ALA A 402 37.03 19.32 51.51
CA ALA A 402 37.59 18.08 50.97
C ALA A 402 37.21 17.90 49.49
N GLN A 403 38.17 17.47 48.68
CA GLN A 403 37.93 17.17 47.26
C GLN A 403 37.06 15.93 47.09
N ASN A 404 37.31 14.89 47.84
CA ASN A 404 36.70 13.57 47.67
C ASN A 404 35.72 13.24 48.79
N TYR A 405 34.67 12.51 48.47
CA TYR A 405 33.80 11.87 49.45
C TYR A 405 34.51 10.67 50.10
N SER A 406 34.04 10.28 51.28
CA SER A 406 34.39 8.98 51.86
C SER A 406 33.96 7.83 50.96
N ALA A 407 34.41 6.61 51.26
CA ALA A 407 33.81 5.41 50.68
C ALA A 407 32.30 5.34 51.01
N TRP A 408 31.55 4.66 50.20
CA TRP A 408 30.14 4.38 50.46
C TRP A 408 30.03 3.46 51.70
N SER A 409 29.17 3.81 52.62
CA SER A 409 28.81 3.01 53.79
C SER A 409 27.44 2.42 53.59
N LEU A 410 27.25 1.13 53.78
CA LEU A 410 25.96 0.47 53.77
C LEU A 410 25.17 0.87 55.02
N GLU A 411 23.96 1.40 54.82
CA GLU A 411 23.08 1.85 55.89
C GLU A 411 21.99 0.83 56.20
N GLN A 412 21.31 0.35 55.19
CA GLN A 412 20.26 -0.65 55.32
C GLN A 412 19.96 -1.31 54.00
N THR A 413 19.31 -2.48 54.07
CA THR A 413 18.71 -3.15 52.93
C THR A 413 17.22 -3.37 53.21
N ILE A 414 16.37 -2.98 52.27
CA ILE A 414 14.93 -3.12 52.36
C ILE A 414 14.50 -4.17 51.33
N SER A 415 14.08 -5.34 51.79
CA SER A 415 13.52 -6.37 50.91
C SER A 415 12.13 -5.98 50.47
N THR A 416 11.90 -6.09 49.17
CA THR A 416 10.57 -5.87 48.60
C THR A 416 9.83 -7.20 48.37
N SER A 417 8.51 -7.19 48.37
CA SER A 417 7.73 -8.40 48.11
C SER A 417 6.36 -8.06 47.60
N GLY A 418 5.70 -9.02 46.98
CA GLY A 418 4.34 -8.89 46.43
C GLY A 418 4.32 -8.56 44.94
N THR A 419 3.22 -8.01 44.49
CA THR A 419 3.03 -7.71 43.06
C THR A 419 4.01 -6.68 42.56
N ALA A 420 4.67 -6.98 41.45
CA ALA A 420 5.61 -6.07 40.77
C ALA A 420 4.90 -4.77 40.36
N GLN A 421 5.37 -3.65 40.91
CA GLN A 421 4.81 -2.34 40.62
C GLN A 421 5.80 -1.22 40.89
N TYR A 422 5.60 -0.10 40.26
CA TYR A 422 6.29 1.14 40.56
C TYR A 422 5.51 1.92 41.59
N LYS A 423 6.10 2.27 42.73
CA LYS A 423 5.39 2.99 43.77
C LYS A 423 6.25 4.04 44.47
N SER A 424 5.60 5.08 44.96
CA SER A 424 6.22 6.01 45.89
C SER A 424 6.49 5.33 47.22
N TYR A 425 7.68 5.47 47.72
CA TYR A 425 8.11 4.90 49.01
C TYR A 425 9.01 5.88 49.73
N GLU A 426 8.72 6.08 51.01
CA GLU A 426 9.53 6.95 51.88
C GLU A 426 10.58 6.09 52.55
N ILE A 427 11.85 6.36 52.26
CA ILE A 427 12.99 5.66 52.87
C ILE A 427 13.54 6.52 54.02
N THR A 428 13.56 5.98 55.21
CA THR A 428 14.13 6.64 56.41
C THR A 428 15.22 5.79 57.04
N GLY A 429 16.23 6.45 57.57
CA GLY A 429 17.32 5.76 58.23
C GLY A 429 18.30 6.76 58.87
N THR A 430 19.38 6.22 59.42
CA THR A 430 20.44 7.03 60.06
C THR A 430 21.77 6.68 59.37
N CYS A 431 22.53 7.71 58.95
CA CYS A 431 23.86 7.53 58.39
C CYS A 431 24.81 6.97 59.41
N ALA A 432 25.64 6.02 58.99
CA ALA A 432 26.69 5.45 59.84
C ALA A 432 27.74 6.52 60.24
N GLY A 433 28.25 6.39 61.45
CA GLY A 433 29.25 7.27 61.97
C GLY A 433 28.73 8.45 62.76
N GLU A 434 29.64 9.19 63.33
CA GLU A 434 29.38 10.41 64.10
C GLU A 434 29.82 11.64 63.32
N TYR A 435 29.00 12.67 63.35
CA TYR A 435 29.16 13.92 62.61
C TYR A 435 29.21 15.09 63.59
N SER A 436 30.38 15.63 63.79
CA SER A 436 30.54 16.77 64.72
C SER A 436 29.48 17.84 64.50
N SER A 437 28.83 18.28 65.56
CA SER A 437 27.82 19.33 65.50
C SER A 437 28.39 20.71 65.13
N SER A 438 29.68 20.93 65.31
CA SER A 438 30.37 22.16 64.93
C SER A 438 30.93 22.16 63.50
N THR A 439 30.54 21.20 62.68
CA THR A 439 31.11 21.02 61.35
C THR A 439 30.05 20.81 60.32
N GLN A 440 30.20 21.45 59.18
CA GLN A 440 29.36 21.27 58.02
C GLN A 440 29.77 20.03 57.21
N PHE A 441 28.80 19.31 56.67
CA PHE A 441 29.03 18.14 55.84
C PHE A 441 28.26 18.20 54.55
N ASN A 442 28.84 17.79 53.46
CA ASN A 442 28.17 17.41 52.26
C ASN A 442 27.91 15.91 52.30
N VAL A 443 26.67 15.50 52.21
CA VAL A 443 26.25 14.10 52.33
C VAL A 443 25.61 13.68 51.02
N GLN A 444 25.93 12.47 50.58
CA GLN A 444 25.23 11.81 49.46
C GLN A 444 24.59 10.54 49.98
N ILE A 445 23.34 10.31 49.58
CA ILE A 445 22.64 9.05 49.78
C ILE A 445 22.41 8.41 48.42
N LYS A 446 22.82 7.14 48.31
CA LYS A 446 22.57 6.30 47.14
C LYS A 446 21.52 5.26 47.51
N VAL A 447 20.51 5.10 46.67
CA VAL A 447 19.61 3.96 46.68
C VAL A 447 19.95 3.12 45.47
N GLU A 448 20.25 1.88 45.67
CA GLU A 448 20.63 0.89 44.67
C GLU A 448 19.67 -0.28 44.76
N ASP A 449 19.24 -0.79 43.63
CA ASP A 449 18.49 -2.05 43.53
C ASP A 449 19.23 -3.02 42.63
N GLU A 450 18.60 -4.14 42.26
CA GLU A 450 19.27 -5.22 41.50
C GLU A 450 19.78 -4.75 40.12
N LEU A 451 19.23 -3.68 39.55
CA LEU A 451 19.54 -3.26 38.17
C LEU A 451 19.99 -1.80 38.03
N GLY A 452 19.86 -1.00 39.06
CA GLY A 452 20.25 0.39 38.94
C GLY A 452 20.33 1.15 40.25
N ASN A 453 20.72 2.42 40.16
CA ASN A 453 20.84 3.27 41.34
C ASN A 453 20.48 4.72 41.07
N ALA A 454 20.16 5.43 42.13
CA ALA A 454 19.98 6.87 42.13
C ALA A 454 20.70 7.49 43.33
N VAL A 455 21.24 8.69 43.17
CA VAL A 455 21.99 9.41 44.20
C VAL A 455 21.36 10.80 44.40
N LEU A 456 21.11 11.16 45.65
CA LEU A 456 20.78 12.53 46.03
C LEU A 456 21.91 13.13 46.92
N TYR A 457 21.98 14.44 46.82
CA TYR A 457 22.94 15.24 47.59
C TYR A 457 22.18 16.11 48.57
N ALA A 458 22.69 16.21 49.79
CA ALA A 458 22.24 17.15 50.79
C ALA A 458 23.42 17.82 51.50
N LYS A 459 23.19 19.00 51.94
CA LYS A 459 24.13 19.75 52.77
C LYS A 459 23.63 19.79 54.19
N VAL A 460 24.44 19.36 55.11
CA VAL A 460 24.13 19.41 56.53
C VAL A 460 24.92 20.55 57.12
N LEU A 461 24.22 21.51 57.64
CA LEU A 461 24.81 22.68 58.29
C LEU A 461 25.34 22.33 59.68
N GLU A 462 26.16 23.22 60.20
CA GLU A 462 26.52 23.19 61.61
C GLU A 462 25.27 23.23 62.46
N GLY A 463 25.23 22.46 63.53
CA GLY A 463 24.07 22.38 64.44
C GLY A 463 24.03 23.49 65.47
N ILE A 464 24.92 24.42 65.39
CA ILE A 464 24.90 25.63 66.21
C ILE A 464 24.43 26.75 65.29
N PRO A 465 23.22 27.32 65.46
CA PRO A 465 22.79 28.44 64.65
C PRO A 465 23.65 29.64 64.95
N VAL A 466 24.52 30.00 64.02
CA VAL A 466 25.31 31.21 64.16
C VAL A 466 24.68 32.31 63.34
N PHE A 467 23.74 32.99 63.97
CA PHE A 467 23.23 34.28 63.48
C PHE A 467 23.90 35.37 64.32
N ALA A 468 24.61 36.29 63.70
CA ALA A 468 25.11 37.48 64.32
C ALA A 468 24.39 38.70 63.68
N TRP A 469 23.83 39.58 64.52
CA TRP A 469 23.26 40.85 64.06
C TRP A 469 24.29 41.94 64.34
N GLY A 470 24.84 42.54 63.30
CA GLY A 470 25.61 43.76 63.37
C GLY A 470 24.72 44.99 63.20
N PRO A 471 25.20 46.21 63.50
CA PRO A 471 24.41 47.41 63.36
C PRO A 471 23.93 47.72 61.94
N ASP A 472 24.58 47.13 60.94
CA ASP A 472 24.43 47.37 59.50
C ASP A 472 24.49 46.13 58.63
N HIS A 473 24.60 44.94 59.22
CA HIS A 473 24.69 43.67 58.49
C HIS A 473 24.12 42.51 59.31
N PHE A 474 23.71 41.49 58.56
CA PHE A 474 23.24 40.21 59.08
C PHE A 474 24.21 39.11 58.62
N ASP A 475 24.97 38.59 59.55
CA ASP A 475 25.93 37.48 59.29
C ASP A 475 25.22 36.14 59.43
N VAL A 476 25.18 35.40 58.35
CA VAL A 476 24.76 34.02 58.37
C VAL A 476 25.99 33.16 58.20
N TYR A 477 26.45 32.55 59.30
CA TYR A 477 27.55 31.57 59.28
C TYR A 477 26.99 30.20 58.86
N GLY A 478 26.61 30.11 57.58
CA GLY A 478 26.05 28.93 56.95
C GLY A 478 25.61 29.25 55.54
N SER A 479 25.08 28.27 54.81
CA SER A 479 24.55 28.51 53.48
C SER A 479 23.13 29.10 53.56
N VAL A 480 22.96 30.28 53.00
CA VAL A 480 21.64 30.85 52.76
C VAL A 480 21.06 30.15 51.51
N HIS A 481 20.03 29.33 51.70
CA HIS A 481 19.21 28.88 50.57
C HIS A 481 18.28 30.02 50.18
N ILE A 482 18.63 30.76 49.16
CA ILE A 482 17.71 31.65 48.49
C ILE A 482 16.76 30.78 47.68
N HIS A 483 15.48 30.73 48.08
CA HIS A 483 14.47 29.91 47.43
C HIS A 483 14.03 30.47 46.06
N ASP A 484 14.66 31.51 45.55
CA ASP A 484 14.37 32.02 44.23
C ASP A 484 15.28 31.29 43.19
N ARG A 485 14.76 30.21 42.73
CA ARG A 485 15.43 29.34 41.75
C ARG A 485 15.40 29.88 40.31
N GLU A 486 14.80 31.01 40.02
CA GLU A 486 14.60 31.45 38.64
C GLU A 486 15.92 31.78 37.92
N ASP A 487 16.93 32.28 38.62
CA ASP A 487 18.17 32.71 37.94
C ASP A 487 19.20 31.60 37.68
N VAL A 488 19.27 30.57 38.51
CA VAL A 488 20.26 29.47 38.31
C VAL A 488 19.74 28.41 37.34
N MET A 489 18.43 28.24 37.24
CA MET A 489 17.81 27.23 36.35
C MET A 489 17.57 27.73 34.93
N LYS A 490 17.79 29.02 34.64
CA LYS A 490 17.67 29.59 33.27
C LYS A 490 18.63 28.97 32.24
N TYR A 491 19.65 28.25 32.67
CA TYR A 491 20.66 27.67 31.79
C TYR A 491 20.54 26.16 31.56
N ILE A 492 19.67 25.44 32.30
CA ILE A 492 19.51 23.97 32.19
C ILE A 492 18.01 23.59 32.35
N THR A 493 17.06 24.41 31.95
CA THR A 493 15.67 23.97 31.87
C THR A 493 15.44 23.28 30.53
N LEU A 494 15.02 22.02 30.58
CA LEU A 494 14.23 21.43 29.52
C LEU A 494 12.97 22.32 29.37
N ASP A 495 12.70 22.82 28.16
CA ASP A 495 11.43 23.50 27.89
C ASP A 495 10.26 22.62 28.34
N SER A 496 9.15 23.22 28.74
CA SER A 496 7.95 22.51 29.22
C SER A 496 7.46 21.43 28.23
N ASP A 497 7.89 21.52 26.99
CA ASP A 497 7.67 20.57 25.90
C ASP A 497 9.01 20.30 25.21
N PRO A 498 9.83 19.36 25.75
CA PRO A 498 11.20 19.14 25.28
C PRO A 498 11.28 18.52 23.88
N VAL A 499 10.17 17.98 23.37
CA VAL A 499 10.10 17.40 22.03
C VAL A 499 8.85 17.92 21.33
N GLU A 500 9.01 18.44 20.14
CA GLU A 500 7.95 18.94 19.31
C GLU A 500 8.04 18.37 17.89
N VAL A 501 6.88 18.09 17.28
CA VAL A 501 6.82 17.75 15.85
C VAL A 501 6.30 18.95 15.08
N VAL A 502 7.15 19.54 14.27
CA VAL A 502 6.86 20.75 13.48
C VAL A 502 6.67 20.37 12.02
N PRO A 503 5.46 20.51 11.46
CA PRO A 503 5.26 20.34 10.03
C PRO A 503 5.81 21.55 9.26
N VAL A 504 6.60 21.28 8.23
CA VAL A 504 7.16 22.30 7.33
C VAL A 504 6.67 22.04 5.91
N THR A 505 6.04 23.03 5.30
CA THR A 505 5.62 22.93 3.89
C THR A 505 6.85 22.81 2.99
N PHE A 506 6.91 21.75 2.20
CA PHE A 506 7.97 21.50 1.25
C PHE A 506 7.46 20.71 0.05
N ASN A 507 7.15 21.39 -1.05
CA ASN A 507 6.59 20.77 -2.27
C ASN A 507 7.55 19.77 -2.94
N GLY A 508 8.83 19.75 -2.56
CA GLY A 508 9.82 18.76 -2.97
C GLY A 508 9.69 17.40 -2.27
N ALA A 509 8.82 17.26 -1.28
CA ALA A 509 8.54 15.99 -0.60
C ALA A 509 7.17 15.44 -1.00
N VAL A 510 7.02 14.10 -0.96
CA VAL A 510 5.72 13.43 -1.11
C VAL A 510 4.79 13.93 -0.01
N GLY A 511 3.60 14.38 -0.40
CA GLY A 511 2.60 14.97 0.51
C GLY A 511 2.75 16.46 0.75
N GLY A 512 3.74 17.13 0.13
CA GLY A 512 3.90 18.59 0.18
C GLY A 512 4.36 19.16 1.53
N SER A 513 4.72 18.30 2.49
CA SER A 513 5.21 18.70 3.81
C SER A 513 6.18 17.68 4.39
N VAL A 514 6.97 18.12 5.36
CA VAL A 514 7.92 17.30 6.11
C VAL A 514 7.74 17.57 7.59
N ASN A 515 7.62 16.51 8.39
CA ASN A 515 7.54 16.62 9.84
C ASN A 515 8.95 16.54 10.44
N TRP A 516 9.34 17.59 11.14
CA TRP A 516 10.56 17.64 11.92
C TRP A 516 10.28 17.28 13.37
N THR A 517 11.11 16.43 13.96
CA THR A 517 11.16 16.24 15.41
C THR A 517 12.22 17.17 15.97
N VAL A 518 11.82 18.09 16.83
CA VAL A 518 12.69 19.12 17.42
C VAL A 518 12.85 18.83 18.92
N PHE A 519 14.10 18.61 19.33
CA PHE A 519 14.48 18.49 20.73
C PHE A 519 14.96 19.86 21.21
N LYS A 520 14.41 20.33 22.32
CA LYS A 520 14.62 21.67 22.87
C LYS A 520 15.43 21.59 24.17
N PHE A 521 16.54 22.32 24.22
CA PHE A 521 17.42 22.41 25.38
C PHE A 521 17.80 23.88 25.61
N GLY A 522 16.91 24.66 26.22
CA GLY A 522 17.05 26.12 26.30
C GLY A 522 17.13 26.74 24.90
N LYS A 523 18.22 27.42 24.55
CA LYS A 523 18.45 27.98 23.22
C LYS A 523 18.97 26.94 22.20
N LEU A 524 19.50 25.82 22.64
CA LEU A 524 19.96 24.74 21.75
C LEU A 524 18.76 24.01 21.16
N ARG A 525 18.82 23.71 19.87
CA ARG A 525 17.85 22.87 19.15
C ARG A 525 18.59 21.77 18.41
N ILE A 526 18.08 20.55 18.55
CA ILE A 526 18.45 19.42 17.70
C ILE A 526 17.20 19.06 16.91
N ALA A 527 17.20 19.24 15.60
CA ALA A 527 16.07 18.92 14.76
C ALA A 527 16.44 17.81 13.77
N THR A 528 15.57 16.82 13.66
CA THR A 528 15.74 15.73 12.69
C THR A 528 14.45 15.45 11.95
N CYS A 529 14.57 15.10 10.68
CA CYS A 529 13.43 14.61 9.89
C CYS A 529 13.85 13.51 8.93
N ARG A 530 12.86 12.77 8.48
CA ARG A 530 12.98 11.86 7.35
C ARG A 530 11.95 12.26 6.31
N TRP A 531 12.37 12.43 5.08
CA TRP A 531 11.48 12.81 4.00
C TRP A 531 11.78 12.06 2.71
N ARG A 532 10.79 11.97 1.85
CA ARG A 532 10.82 11.32 0.55
C ARG A 532 10.59 12.37 -0.52
N ALA A 533 11.44 12.40 -1.51
CA ALA A 533 11.32 13.36 -2.61
C ALA A 533 10.06 13.09 -3.45
N ALA A 534 9.37 14.16 -3.85
CA ALA A 534 8.17 14.06 -4.69
C ALA A 534 8.48 13.67 -6.14
N SER A 535 9.71 13.82 -6.59
CA SER A 535 10.14 13.55 -7.96
C SER A 535 11.21 12.47 -8.01
N ASN A 536 11.31 11.82 -9.16
CA ASN A 536 12.45 10.98 -9.51
C ASN A 536 13.60 11.88 -9.98
N TYR A 537 14.83 11.46 -9.73
CA TYR A 537 16.02 12.19 -10.15
C TYR A 537 16.90 11.31 -11.05
N THR A 538 17.23 11.81 -12.23
CA THR A 538 18.13 11.13 -13.16
C THR A 538 19.56 11.60 -12.93
N ILE A 539 20.46 10.67 -12.68
CA ILE A 539 21.88 10.92 -12.44
C ILE A 539 22.61 10.87 -13.79
N ASN A 540 22.85 12.02 -14.40
CA ASN A 540 23.35 12.11 -15.78
C ASN A 540 24.45 13.15 -15.99
N GLN A 541 24.78 13.96 -14.98
CA GLN A 541 25.90 14.89 -15.06
C GLN A 541 27.18 14.20 -14.59
N GLN A 542 28.27 14.38 -15.30
CA GLN A 542 29.54 13.73 -15.01
C GLN A 542 30.47 14.65 -14.20
N TRP A 543 31.12 14.09 -13.17
CA TRP A 543 32.17 14.69 -12.40
C TRP A 543 33.27 13.67 -12.12
N GLY A 544 34.37 13.78 -12.87
CA GLY A 544 35.43 12.78 -12.81
C GLY A 544 34.96 11.40 -13.26
N SER A 545 35.15 10.39 -12.43
CA SER A 545 34.65 9.01 -12.62
C SER A 545 33.25 8.78 -12.07
N TRP A 546 32.59 9.82 -11.55
CA TRP A 546 31.26 9.74 -10.95
C TRP A 546 30.24 10.50 -11.79
N TYR A 547 28.98 10.13 -11.62
CA TYR A 547 27.84 10.86 -12.18
C TYR A 547 26.98 11.39 -11.04
N TYR A 548 26.30 12.52 -11.25
CA TYR A 548 25.48 13.14 -10.22
C TYR A 548 24.23 13.81 -10.78
N CYS A 549 23.27 14.03 -9.89
CA CYS A 549 22.12 14.90 -10.07
C CYS A 549 22.30 16.11 -9.13
N PRO A 550 22.47 17.33 -9.65
CA PRO A 550 22.73 18.52 -8.84
C PRO A 550 21.43 19.15 -8.32
N ASN A 551 21.59 20.01 -7.30
CA ASN A 551 20.60 20.99 -6.87
C ASN A 551 19.26 20.39 -6.42
N ILE A 552 19.29 19.25 -5.73
CA ILE A 552 18.10 18.72 -5.03
C ILE A 552 17.82 19.63 -3.84
N ASN A 553 16.73 20.37 -3.87
CA ASN A 553 16.33 21.26 -2.78
C ASN A 553 16.05 20.47 -1.50
N THR A 554 16.35 21.07 -0.35
CA THR A 554 16.07 20.50 0.97
C THR A 554 14.94 21.27 1.66
N PRO A 555 14.16 20.61 2.57
CA PRO A 555 13.15 21.30 3.35
C PRO A 555 13.76 22.40 4.22
N ASN A 556 12.98 23.45 4.46
CA ASN A 556 13.34 24.46 5.44
C ASN A 556 13.44 23.87 6.83
N PHE A 557 14.28 24.45 7.66
CA PHE A 557 14.35 24.09 9.08
C PHE A 557 13.03 24.45 9.78
N PRO A 558 12.67 23.67 10.82
CA PRO A 558 11.43 23.91 11.56
C PRO A 558 11.46 25.21 12.36
N VAL A 559 12.66 25.72 12.62
CA VAL A 559 12.92 27.01 13.30
C VAL A 559 14.11 27.71 12.62
N ALA A 560 14.16 29.03 12.70
CA ALA A 560 15.30 29.78 12.22
C ALA A 560 16.46 29.69 13.22
N PHE A 561 17.63 29.21 12.79
CA PHE A 561 18.82 29.12 13.62
C PHE A 561 19.71 30.35 13.50
N ASN A 562 20.11 30.94 14.61
CA ASN A 562 21.13 32.00 14.64
C ASN A 562 22.53 31.43 14.32
N LEU A 563 22.79 30.24 14.86
CA LEU A 563 24.03 29.53 14.63
C LEU A 563 23.72 28.05 14.42
N VAL A 564 24.15 27.48 13.31
CA VAL A 564 24.16 26.04 13.06
C VAL A 564 25.55 25.50 13.39
N THR A 565 25.65 24.65 14.39
CA THR A 565 26.92 24.05 14.82
C THR A 565 27.19 22.71 14.14
N TYR A 566 26.14 22.01 13.74
CA TYR A 566 26.23 20.75 13.02
C TYR A 566 25.03 20.57 12.10
N GLN A 567 25.26 20.09 10.90
CA GLN A 567 24.22 19.65 9.98
C GLN A 567 24.70 18.46 9.16
N ASN A 568 23.81 17.53 8.92
CA ASN A 568 24.08 16.34 8.11
C ASN A 568 22.82 15.92 7.35
N ILE A 569 23.03 15.38 6.16
CA ILE A 569 21.97 14.71 5.39
C ILE A 569 22.50 13.38 4.88
N ARG A 570 21.70 12.37 5.00
CA ARG A 570 22.02 11.01 4.55
C ARG A 570 20.97 10.52 3.58
N TYR A 571 21.41 10.02 2.43
CA TYR A 571 20.57 9.21 1.56
C TYR A 571 20.28 7.85 2.21
N VAL A 572 19.02 7.43 2.25
CA VAL A 572 18.57 6.21 2.95
C VAL A 572 18.13 5.12 1.96
N GLY A 573 17.68 5.51 0.76
CA GLY A 573 17.21 4.58 -0.26
C GLY A 573 16.26 5.23 -1.27
N ALA A 574 15.70 4.43 -2.13
CA ALA A 574 14.70 4.83 -3.11
C ALA A 574 13.60 3.77 -3.24
N ASP A 575 12.42 4.17 -3.73
CA ASP A 575 11.25 3.30 -3.82
C ASP A 575 11.35 2.17 -4.85
N ASN A 576 12.18 2.33 -5.87
CA ASN A 576 12.32 1.35 -6.95
C ASN A 576 13.16 0.12 -6.56
N GLY A 577 13.42 -0.09 -5.26
CA GLY A 577 14.12 -1.28 -4.74
C GLY A 577 15.60 -1.38 -5.13
N ALA A 578 16.11 -0.39 -5.82
CA ALA A 578 17.51 -0.35 -6.21
C ALA A 578 18.37 -0.03 -4.98
N THR A 579 19.06 -1.03 -4.47
CA THR A 579 20.14 -0.90 -3.48
C THR A 579 21.32 -0.22 -4.15
N TYR A 580 21.23 1.08 -4.32
CA TYR A 580 22.33 1.85 -4.89
C TYR A 580 23.22 2.41 -3.79
N THR A 581 24.51 2.27 -3.96
CA THR A 581 25.52 3.08 -3.27
C THR A 581 25.50 4.51 -3.80
N ALA A 582 24.41 5.23 -3.58
CA ALA A 582 24.36 6.66 -3.79
C ALA A 582 24.70 7.35 -2.47
N PHE A 583 25.52 8.38 -2.53
CA PHE A 583 25.76 9.25 -1.39
C PHE A 583 25.35 10.68 -1.74
N ALA A 584 24.93 11.43 -0.72
CA ALA A 584 24.56 12.82 -0.87
C ALA A 584 25.70 13.71 -0.34
N GLU A 585 26.12 14.65 -1.14
CA GLU A 585 27.04 15.71 -0.75
C GLU A 585 26.27 17.02 -0.63
N MET A 586 26.46 17.74 0.47
CA MET A 586 25.83 19.03 0.68
C MET A 586 26.66 20.15 0.05
N ASN A 587 25.99 20.98 -0.75
CA ASN A 587 26.52 22.31 -1.07
C ASN A 587 26.24 23.23 0.13
N ILE A 588 27.20 23.38 1.03
CA ILE A 588 27.09 24.26 2.20
C ILE A 588 27.13 25.71 1.70
N GLN A 589 25.96 26.36 1.60
CA GLN A 589 25.95 27.83 1.54
C GLN A 589 26.20 28.37 2.96
N VAL A 590 27.40 28.87 3.19
CA VAL A 590 27.86 29.37 4.49
C VAL A 590 27.24 30.74 4.86
N ALA A 591 26.65 31.45 3.90
CA ALA A 591 25.85 32.67 4.11
C ALA A 591 24.93 32.87 2.88
N ASP A 592 23.77 33.49 3.07
CA ASP A 592 23.08 34.06 1.92
C ASP A 592 23.91 35.26 1.39
N SER A 593 23.67 35.66 0.13
CA SER A 593 24.35 36.78 -0.53
C SER A 593 24.12 38.14 0.14
N SER A 594 23.33 38.18 1.23
CA SER A 594 22.93 39.37 2.00
C SER A 594 23.64 39.49 3.36
N GLY A 595 24.51 38.54 3.72
CA GLY A 595 25.22 38.53 5.01
C GLY A 595 24.33 38.20 6.22
N ASN A 596 23.13 37.61 6.01
CA ASN A 596 22.20 37.29 7.04
C ASN A 596 22.66 36.05 7.81
N THR A 597 22.82 36.19 9.12
CA THR A 597 23.35 35.13 10.00
C THR A 597 22.31 34.04 10.35
N THR A 598 21.05 34.26 10.04
CA THR A 598 19.95 33.33 10.37
C THR A 598 19.77 32.29 9.27
N LYS A 599 19.99 31.02 9.60
CA LYS A 599 19.84 29.91 8.66
C LYS A 599 18.47 29.28 8.75
N THR A 600 17.80 29.17 7.60
CA THR A 600 16.44 28.62 7.48
C THR A 600 16.38 27.29 6.72
N ASN A 601 17.46 26.91 6.01
CA ASN A 601 17.55 25.64 5.30
C ASN A 601 18.99 25.19 5.12
N MET A 602 19.20 23.98 4.60
CA MET A 602 20.52 23.43 4.28
C MET A 602 21.02 23.82 2.88
N GLY A 603 20.22 24.49 2.06
CA GLY A 603 20.52 24.74 0.65
C GLY A 603 20.08 23.57 -0.25
N SER A 604 20.92 23.23 -1.21
CA SER A 604 20.71 22.08 -2.10
C SER A 604 21.76 21.00 -1.86
N LEU A 605 21.44 19.79 -2.29
CA LEU A 605 22.36 18.65 -2.25
C LEU A 605 22.53 18.02 -3.64
N ASN A 606 23.62 17.32 -3.83
CA ASN A 606 23.88 16.52 -5.02
C ASN A 606 23.81 15.04 -4.66
N LEU A 607 23.23 14.23 -5.55
CA LEU A 607 23.18 12.79 -5.41
C LEU A 607 24.12 12.14 -6.42
N TYR A 608 25.10 11.36 -5.94
CA TYR A 608 26.18 10.78 -6.74
C TYR A 608 26.08 9.26 -6.86
N ARG A 609 26.58 8.74 -7.97
CA ARG A 609 26.81 7.30 -8.18
C ARG A 609 27.87 7.04 -9.28
N PRO A 610 28.43 5.81 -9.38
CA PRO A 610 29.48 5.51 -10.35
C PRO A 610 29.00 5.35 -11.81
N ASP A 611 27.70 5.14 -12.07
CA ASP A 611 27.14 4.88 -13.39
C ASP A 611 26.08 5.93 -13.80
N SER A 612 26.06 6.32 -15.07
CA SER A 612 25.15 7.33 -15.62
C SER A 612 23.79 6.77 -16.04
N GLY A 613 22.80 7.65 -16.23
CA GLY A 613 21.50 7.35 -16.84
C GLY A 613 20.49 6.66 -15.95
N ALA A 614 20.85 6.35 -14.72
CA ALA A 614 19.91 5.74 -13.78
C ALA A 614 18.98 6.79 -13.16
N THR A 615 17.72 6.45 -13.10
CA THR A 615 16.71 7.22 -12.37
C THR A 615 16.55 6.69 -10.96
N VAL A 616 16.76 7.54 -9.96
CA VAL A 616 16.49 7.25 -8.56
C VAL A 616 15.05 7.62 -8.28
N GLY A 617 14.20 6.62 -8.07
CA GLY A 617 12.77 6.78 -7.84
C GLY A 617 12.49 7.30 -6.43
N HIS A 618 11.97 8.51 -6.31
CA HIS A 618 11.55 9.13 -5.06
C HIS A 618 12.55 8.90 -3.89
N PRO A 619 13.78 9.40 -3.98
CA PRO A 619 14.81 9.14 -2.97
C PRO A 619 14.38 9.57 -1.57
N VAL A 620 14.79 8.81 -0.57
CA VAL A 620 14.51 9.06 0.84
C VAL A 620 15.76 9.59 1.52
N PHE A 621 15.62 10.68 2.25
CA PHE A 621 16.68 11.34 2.99
C PHE A 621 16.35 11.44 4.48
N THR A 622 17.38 11.34 5.32
CA THR A 622 17.32 11.72 6.73
C THR A 622 18.20 12.94 6.95
N GLN A 623 17.67 13.93 7.61
CA GLN A 623 18.38 15.17 7.94
C GLN A 623 18.47 15.37 9.45
N ILE A 624 19.58 15.92 9.90
CA ILE A 624 19.78 16.39 11.27
C ILE A 624 20.45 17.76 11.24
N VAL A 625 19.99 18.64 12.10
CA VAL A 625 20.61 19.96 12.32
C VAL A 625 20.68 20.22 13.82
N ILE A 626 21.81 20.76 14.26
CA ILE A 626 22.06 21.17 15.65
C ILE A 626 22.50 22.63 15.60
N GLY A 627 21.86 23.46 16.40
CA GLY A 627 22.18 24.88 16.45
C GLY A 627 21.45 25.60 17.57
N THR A 628 21.62 26.92 17.61
CA THR A 628 20.99 27.77 18.60
C THR A 628 20.00 28.75 17.96
N ILE A 629 18.94 29.06 18.69
CA ILE A 629 17.97 30.10 18.35
C ILE A 629 18.20 31.37 19.17
N SER A 630 17.60 32.49 18.75
CA SER A 630 17.66 33.80 19.43
C SER A 630 17.05 33.76 20.84
#